data_6fe0d466d2176e12f5e34f7498391878
#
_entry.id   6fe0d466d2176e12f5e34f7498391878
#
_cell.length_a   1.000
_cell.length_b   1.000
_cell.length_c   1.000
_cell.angle_alpha   90.00
_cell.angle_beta   90.00
_cell.angle_gamma   90.00
#
_symmetry.space_group_name_H-M   'P 1'
#
loop_
_entity.id
_entity.type
_entity.pdbx_description
1 polymer ?
#
loop_
_entity_poly.entity_id
_entity_poly.type
_entity_poly.pdbx_seq_one_letter_code
_entity_poly.pdbx_strand_id
1 'polypeptide(L)'
;MDEFKNQVLRMAHTLRCKGWRRVSLDRYKEISVERISGALTNAVFMVSPPSELPPIVAGQDHQGSVVSSASMKLPAKLLLRIYGPQASHLIDRDSELSILRRLARKRIGPRLFGTFENGRFEEFFPSRTLTREDIRNPETSRHIAKRLKELHEGIELEAKEIERGPIVWSNWDKWIPRVRGIMTKIEASDRKGGPIAGTEWEKFETVVLKYRQWLEERYGGPEGVKRQLVFAHNDTQYGNILRLQAGGKSPLLLPMNEHKQLVVIDFEYANANPPGFEFANHFCEWMSNYHGPDPPHVIKENDYPNLEQQRNFIRAYVEHHLMGAYSTKTPPASNPDLVNLDVRGVPSFNLDARTPAMPYKEEEVARQRVVEKEVDRLVEETLVWRSAAHAMWCAWGIIQAKLNPTGAEQEHLKKNNPDYKESTLSEEAKNAAKDMEDRRSEDEDEFDYLYYSQQRALLFWGDMLKLGIVKPEEVDGFVLNNLKKVEY
;
A
#
# COMPACT_ATOMS: atom_id res chain seq x y z
N MET A 1 -31.19 -1.10 -7.71
CA MET A 1 -30.59 -1.61 -6.45
C MET A 1 -30.94 -3.07 -6.19
N ASP A 2 -32.18 -3.52 -6.35
CA ASP A 2 -32.59 -4.92 -6.11
C ASP A 2 -31.89 -5.91 -7.03
N GLU A 3 -31.75 -5.61 -8.32
CA GLU A 3 -31.03 -6.44 -9.27
C GLU A 3 -29.54 -6.59 -8.88
N PHE A 4 -28.92 -5.50 -8.44
CA PHE A 4 -27.53 -5.54 -7.95
C PHE A 4 -27.37 -6.45 -6.72
N LYS A 5 -28.28 -6.36 -5.75
CA LYS A 5 -28.29 -7.26 -4.58
C LYS A 5 -28.44 -8.73 -4.99
N ASN A 6 -29.32 -9.03 -5.94
CA ASN A 6 -29.51 -10.37 -6.48
C ASN A 6 -28.22 -10.92 -7.12
N GLN A 7 -27.55 -10.11 -7.95
CA GLN A 7 -26.27 -10.47 -8.58
C GLN A 7 -25.19 -10.70 -7.55
N VAL A 8 -25.06 -9.81 -6.56
CA VAL A 8 -24.09 -9.95 -5.45
C VAL A 8 -24.29 -11.25 -4.69
N LEU A 9 -25.54 -11.61 -4.35
CA LEU A 9 -25.87 -12.85 -3.65
C LEU A 9 -25.54 -14.09 -4.50
N ARG A 10 -25.90 -14.06 -5.81
CA ARG A 10 -25.56 -15.14 -6.75
C ARG A 10 -24.05 -15.33 -6.87
N MET A 11 -23.27 -14.24 -6.99
CA MET A 11 -21.79 -14.28 -7.00
C MET A 11 -21.24 -14.88 -5.72
N ALA A 12 -21.75 -14.48 -4.53
CA ALA A 12 -21.33 -15.03 -3.25
C ALA A 12 -21.61 -16.55 -3.15
N HIS A 13 -22.71 -17.04 -3.75
CA HIS A 13 -23.02 -18.48 -3.88
C HIS A 13 -22.07 -19.21 -4.83
N THR A 14 -21.84 -18.65 -6.02
CA THR A 14 -20.96 -19.22 -7.06
C THR A 14 -19.52 -19.35 -6.53
N LEU A 15 -19.01 -18.32 -5.87
CA LEU A 15 -17.67 -18.28 -5.29
C LEU A 15 -17.58 -19.04 -3.94
N ARG A 16 -18.66 -19.64 -3.50
CA ARG A 16 -18.73 -20.43 -2.26
C ARG A 16 -18.28 -19.66 -1.02
N CYS A 17 -18.61 -18.38 -0.93
CA CYS A 17 -18.32 -17.59 0.26
C CYS A 17 -18.90 -18.29 1.51
N LYS A 18 -18.05 -18.46 2.54
CA LYS A 18 -18.37 -19.31 3.70
C LYS A 18 -19.67 -18.87 4.40
N GLY A 19 -20.62 -19.75 4.44
CA GLY A 19 -21.91 -19.55 5.11
C GLY A 19 -22.96 -18.84 4.25
N TRP A 20 -22.60 -18.16 3.16
CA TRP A 20 -23.53 -17.38 2.33
C TRP A 20 -24.53 -18.24 1.54
N ARG A 21 -24.21 -19.49 1.21
CA ARG A 21 -25.16 -20.43 0.60
C ARG A 21 -26.38 -20.76 1.48
N ARG A 22 -26.35 -20.40 2.75
CA ARG A 22 -27.51 -20.54 3.67
C ARG A 22 -28.53 -19.40 3.51
N VAL A 23 -28.13 -18.29 2.88
CA VAL A 23 -29.05 -17.22 2.50
C VAL A 23 -29.70 -17.64 1.20
N SER A 24 -30.99 -17.96 1.21
CA SER A 24 -31.72 -18.33 -0.02
C SER A 24 -31.68 -17.19 -1.06
N LEU A 25 -31.61 -17.52 -2.35
CA LEU A 25 -31.49 -16.53 -3.42
C LEU A 25 -32.70 -15.59 -3.52
N ASP A 26 -33.89 -16.03 -3.12
CA ASP A 26 -35.12 -15.24 -3.04
C ASP A 26 -35.08 -14.17 -1.94
N ARG A 27 -34.18 -14.32 -0.96
CA ARG A 27 -33.96 -13.34 0.12
C ARG A 27 -32.94 -12.23 -0.23
N TYR A 28 -32.62 -12.05 -1.49
CA TYR A 28 -31.65 -11.03 -1.92
C TYR A 28 -32.02 -9.61 -1.46
N LYS A 29 -33.29 -9.30 -1.25
CA LYS A 29 -33.74 -7.99 -0.74
C LYS A 29 -33.32 -7.73 0.70
N GLU A 30 -33.13 -8.76 1.49
CA GLU A 30 -32.81 -8.69 2.91
C GLU A 30 -31.32 -8.50 3.16
N ILE A 31 -30.45 -8.73 2.18
CA ILE A 31 -29.02 -8.40 2.31
C ILE A 31 -28.84 -6.88 2.23
N SER A 32 -27.88 -6.35 2.97
CA SER A 32 -27.43 -4.96 2.82
C SER A 32 -26.19 -4.92 1.93
N VAL A 33 -26.17 -3.96 0.99
CA VAL A 33 -24.99 -3.64 0.18
C VAL A 33 -24.78 -2.13 0.28
N GLU A 34 -23.76 -1.75 1.07
CA GLU A 34 -23.48 -0.37 1.40
C GLU A 34 -22.13 0.04 0.81
N ARG A 35 -22.09 1.17 0.08
CA ARG A 35 -20.84 1.70 -0.47
C ARG A 35 -19.98 2.23 0.68
N ILE A 36 -18.68 1.86 0.68
CA ILE A 36 -17.68 2.42 1.58
C ILE A 36 -17.00 3.58 0.84
N SER A 37 -17.01 4.79 1.43
CA SER A 37 -16.34 5.96 0.87
C SER A 37 -14.81 5.81 0.93
N GLY A 38 -14.08 6.45 0.00
CA GLY A 38 -12.61 6.60 0.07
C GLY A 38 -11.79 5.74 -0.91
N ALA A 39 -12.41 5.00 -1.83
CA ALA A 39 -11.69 4.27 -2.87
C ALA A 39 -11.51 5.12 -4.14
N LEU A 40 -10.29 5.53 -4.45
CA LEU A 40 -9.98 6.36 -5.63
C LEU A 40 -10.03 5.56 -6.95
N THR A 41 -9.64 4.29 -6.93
CA THR A 41 -9.49 3.46 -8.15
C THR A 41 -10.54 2.37 -8.29
N ASN A 42 -11.31 2.07 -7.24
CA ASN A 42 -12.24 0.95 -7.19
C ASN A 42 -13.53 1.35 -6.46
N ALA A 43 -14.66 0.74 -6.83
CA ALA A 43 -15.88 0.82 -6.04
C ALA A 43 -15.87 -0.27 -4.97
N VAL A 44 -15.97 0.11 -3.70
CA VAL A 44 -15.91 -0.81 -2.56
C VAL A 44 -17.23 -0.81 -1.79
N PHE A 45 -17.77 -2.00 -1.54
CA PHE A 45 -19.03 -2.18 -0.84
C PHE A 45 -18.89 -3.15 0.34
N MET A 46 -19.56 -2.82 1.44
CA MET A 46 -19.81 -3.76 2.53
C MET A 46 -21.07 -4.54 2.21
N VAL A 47 -20.96 -5.86 2.18
CA VAL A 47 -22.10 -6.78 1.99
C VAL A 47 -22.40 -7.46 3.32
N SER A 48 -23.60 -7.21 3.86
CA SER A 48 -24.06 -7.77 5.13
C SER A 48 -25.16 -8.81 4.88
N PRO A 49 -25.14 -9.96 5.59
CA PRO A 49 -26.21 -10.96 5.50
C PRO A 49 -27.51 -10.42 6.12
N PRO A 50 -28.64 -11.09 5.91
CA PRO A 50 -29.87 -10.83 6.66
C PRO A 50 -29.64 -10.91 8.17
N SER A 51 -30.40 -10.14 8.95
CA SER A 51 -30.31 -10.13 10.43
C SER A 51 -30.60 -11.51 11.04
N GLU A 52 -31.44 -12.30 10.37
CA GLU A 52 -31.83 -13.64 10.82
C GLU A 52 -31.80 -14.64 9.66
N LEU A 53 -31.41 -15.87 9.95
CA LEU A 53 -31.54 -16.98 9.02
C LEU A 53 -32.60 -17.96 9.55
N PRO A 54 -33.40 -18.57 8.66
CA PRO A 54 -34.34 -19.62 9.10
C PRO A 54 -33.56 -20.73 9.78
N PRO A 55 -34.13 -21.32 10.86
CA PRO A 55 -33.52 -22.46 11.51
C PRO A 55 -33.39 -23.60 10.49
N ILE A 56 -32.29 -24.35 10.56
CA ILE A 56 -32.22 -25.62 9.82
C ILE A 56 -33.26 -26.54 10.47
N VAL A 57 -34.26 -26.91 9.72
CA VAL A 57 -35.13 -28.03 10.12
C VAL A 57 -34.26 -29.27 10.10
N ALA A 58 -33.78 -29.69 11.27
CA ALA A 58 -33.11 -30.95 11.43
C ALA A 58 -34.07 -32.03 10.96
N GLY A 59 -33.66 -32.83 9.96
CA GLY A 59 -34.43 -34.01 9.57
C GLY A 59 -34.63 -34.85 10.81
N GLN A 60 -35.85 -35.33 11.05
CA GLN A 60 -36.15 -36.29 12.10
C GLN A 60 -35.25 -37.50 11.87
N ASP A 61 -34.28 -37.73 12.73
CA ASP A 61 -33.70 -39.06 12.84
C ASP A 61 -34.70 -39.96 13.53
N HIS A 62 -34.65 -41.25 13.19
CA HIS A 62 -35.64 -42.26 13.56
C HIS A 62 -35.80 -42.51 15.09
N GLN A 63 -35.30 -41.62 15.96
CA GLN A 63 -35.35 -41.77 17.42
C GLN A 63 -35.95 -40.59 18.19
N GLY A 64 -36.59 -39.62 17.54
CA GLY A 64 -37.42 -38.63 18.24
C GLY A 64 -36.67 -37.67 19.20
N SER A 65 -35.36 -37.55 19.10
CA SER A 65 -34.57 -36.65 19.93
C SER A 65 -34.51 -35.28 19.30
N VAL A 66 -35.09 -34.29 19.97
CA VAL A 66 -35.01 -32.87 19.58
C VAL A 66 -33.59 -32.41 19.83
N VAL A 67 -32.77 -32.37 18.77
CA VAL A 67 -31.46 -31.74 18.85
C VAL A 67 -31.68 -30.23 19.01
N SER A 68 -31.27 -29.71 20.16
CA SER A 68 -31.39 -28.30 20.53
C SER A 68 -30.91 -27.41 19.40
N SER A 69 -31.70 -26.41 19.03
CA SER A 69 -31.36 -25.38 18.06
C SER A 69 -30.17 -24.57 18.56
N ALA A 70 -28.95 -25.02 18.24
CA ALA A 70 -27.78 -24.19 18.43
C ALA A 70 -27.96 -22.89 17.59
N SER A 71 -27.93 -21.75 18.23
CA SER A 71 -27.99 -20.43 17.60
C SER A 71 -26.98 -20.41 16.45
N MET A 72 -27.48 -20.47 15.22
CA MET A 72 -26.63 -20.57 14.06
C MET A 72 -25.95 -19.23 13.79
N LYS A 73 -24.62 -19.26 13.83
CA LYS A 73 -23.80 -18.09 13.53
C LYS A 73 -24.10 -17.61 12.10
N LEU A 74 -24.48 -16.34 11.97
CA LEU A 74 -24.69 -15.68 10.65
C LEU A 74 -23.42 -15.75 9.80
N PRO A 75 -23.54 -15.71 8.45
CA PRO A 75 -22.40 -15.49 7.58
C PRO A 75 -21.64 -14.23 7.98
N ALA A 76 -20.31 -14.25 7.84
CA ALA A 76 -19.53 -13.05 8.03
C ALA A 76 -19.86 -12.02 6.93
N LYS A 77 -19.77 -10.74 7.26
CA LYS A 77 -19.81 -9.67 6.27
C LYS A 77 -18.69 -9.87 5.25
N LEU A 78 -18.93 -9.45 4.00
CA LEU A 78 -17.96 -9.48 2.91
C LEU A 78 -17.63 -8.05 2.49
N LEU A 79 -16.41 -7.85 2.03
CA LEU A 79 -16.03 -6.68 1.28
C LEU A 79 -16.08 -7.04 -0.20
N LEU A 80 -16.88 -6.33 -0.97
CA LEU A 80 -16.98 -6.46 -2.42
C LEU A 80 -16.21 -5.29 -3.05
N ARG A 81 -15.18 -5.61 -3.83
CA ARG A 81 -14.41 -4.62 -4.60
C ARG A 81 -14.69 -4.82 -6.07
N ILE A 82 -15.15 -3.76 -6.74
CA ILE A 82 -15.39 -3.72 -8.19
C ILE A 82 -14.32 -2.81 -8.79
N TYR A 83 -13.57 -3.31 -9.77
CA TYR A 83 -12.49 -2.58 -10.41
C TYR A 83 -12.99 -1.46 -11.30
N GLY A 84 -12.38 -0.30 -11.21
CA GLY A 84 -12.63 0.82 -12.11
C GLY A 84 -11.97 0.60 -13.49
N PRO A 85 -12.52 1.21 -14.55
CA PRO A 85 -12.07 1.00 -15.93
C PRO A 85 -10.66 1.50 -16.22
N GLN A 86 -10.12 2.44 -15.46
CA GLN A 86 -8.81 3.04 -15.68
C GLN A 86 -7.64 2.33 -14.96
N ALA A 87 -7.92 1.41 -14.06
CA ALA A 87 -6.89 0.77 -13.23
C ALA A 87 -5.99 -0.21 -14.02
N SER A 88 -6.42 -0.72 -15.19
CA SER A 88 -5.68 -1.69 -16.00
C SER A 88 -4.33 -1.19 -16.56
N HIS A 89 -4.15 0.12 -16.69
CA HIS A 89 -2.92 0.70 -17.23
C HIS A 89 -1.82 0.87 -16.17
N LEU A 90 -2.17 0.98 -14.91
CA LEU A 90 -1.26 1.22 -13.79
C LEU A 90 -0.93 -0.08 -13.04
N ILE A 91 -1.94 -0.95 -12.86
CA ILE A 91 -1.89 -2.11 -11.98
C ILE A 91 -1.86 -3.39 -12.81
N ASP A 92 -0.93 -4.28 -12.48
CA ASP A 92 -0.88 -5.65 -12.98
C ASP A 92 -1.79 -6.54 -12.12
N ARG A 93 -3.02 -6.80 -12.60
CA ARG A 93 -4.05 -7.54 -11.86
C ARG A 93 -3.66 -8.98 -11.53
N ASP A 94 -2.94 -9.66 -12.42
CA ASP A 94 -2.51 -11.03 -12.17
C ASP A 94 -1.44 -11.07 -11.08
N SER A 95 -0.53 -10.09 -11.08
CA SER A 95 0.44 -9.90 -10.02
C SER A 95 -0.23 -9.61 -8.68
N GLU A 96 -1.19 -8.68 -8.64
CA GLU A 96 -1.96 -8.34 -7.44
C GLU A 96 -2.69 -9.57 -6.85
N LEU A 97 -3.37 -10.36 -7.69
CA LEU A 97 -4.06 -11.57 -7.24
C LEU A 97 -3.10 -12.65 -6.71
N SER A 98 -1.92 -12.79 -7.34
CA SER A 98 -0.86 -13.67 -6.84
C SER A 98 -0.38 -13.24 -5.45
N ILE A 99 -0.16 -11.94 -5.27
CA ILE A 99 0.24 -11.33 -4.00
C ILE A 99 -0.82 -11.58 -2.92
N LEU A 100 -2.09 -11.29 -3.19
CA LEU A 100 -3.18 -11.50 -2.24
C LEU A 100 -3.29 -12.98 -1.80
N ARG A 101 -3.05 -13.94 -2.71
CA ARG A 101 -3.01 -15.37 -2.35
C ARG A 101 -1.84 -15.71 -1.44
N ARG A 102 -0.66 -15.09 -1.63
CA ARG A 102 0.53 -15.28 -0.77
C ARG A 102 0.28 -14.71 0.62
N LEU A 103 -0.28 -13.49 0.71
CA LEU A 103 -0.68 -12.83 1.95
C LEU A 103 -1.71 -13.66 2.74
N ALA A 104 -2.73 -14.17 2.06
CA ALA A 104 -3.78 -14.98 2.67
C ALA A 104 -3.23 -16.28 3.29
N ARG A 105 -2.25 -16.96 2.64
CA ARG A 105 -1.59 -18.15 3.20
C ARG A 105 -0.83 -17.84 4.49
N LYS A 106 -0.27 -16.64 4.62
CA LYS A 106 0.49 -16.18 5.79
C LYS A 106 -0.39 -15.48 6.82
N ARG A 107 -1.68 -15.32 6.55
CA ARG A 107 -2.66 -14.56 7.38
C ARG A 107 -2.23 -13.10 7.60
N ILE A 108 -1.61 -12.51 6.59
CA ILE A 108 -1.27 -11.10 6.53
C ILE A 108 -2.28 -10.43 5.59
N GLY A 109 -2.92 -9.34 6.05
CA GLY A 109 -3.96 -8.65 5.27
C GLY A 109 -5.29 -9.42 5.18
N PRO A 110 -6.24 -8.95 4.35
CA PRO A 110 -7.56 -9.52 4.18
C PRO A 110 -7.52 -10.86 3.43
N ARG A 111 -8.38 -11.79 3.84
CA ARG A 111 -8.56 -13.05 3.11
C ARG A 111 -9.34 -12.81 1.83
N LEU A 112 -8.86 -13.37 0.73
CA LEU A 112 -9.56 -13.41 -0.54
C LEU A 112 -10.57 -14.57 -0.52
N PHE A 113 -11.86 -14.27 -0.71
CA PHE A 113 -12.92 -15.30 -0.75
C PHE A 113 -13.20 -15.78 -2.18
N GLY A 114 -12.97 -14.94 -3.18
CA GLY A 114 -13.09 -15.30 -4.59
C GLY A 114 -12.96 -14.10 -5.50
N THR A 115 -12.68 -14.39 -6.77
CA THR A 115 -12.48 -13.38 -7.84
C THR A 115 -13.46 -13.64 -8.98
N PHE A 116 -13.84 -12.58 -9.67
CA PHE A 116 -14.64 -12.60 -10.89
C PHE A 116 -14.06 -11.55 -11.86
N GLU A 117 -14.54 -11.49 -13.07
CA GLU A 117 -13.94 -10.73 -14.17
C GLU A 117 -13.56 -9.28 -13.79
N ASN A 118 -14.48 -8.55 -13.16
CA ASN A 118 -14.31 -7.13 -12.82
C ASN A 118 -14.26 -6.87 -11.30
N GLY A 119 -13.91 -7.86 -10.47
CA GLY A 119 -13.87 -7.63 -9.04
C GLY A 119 -13.53 -8.86 -8.20
N ARG A 120 -13.69 -8.71 -6.88
CA ARG A 120 -13.40 -9.76 -5.90
C ARG A 120 -14.19 -9.58 -4.60
N PHE A 121 -14.35 -10.68 -3.85
CA PHE A 121 -14.79 -10.67 -2.46
C PHE A 121 -13.61 -10.87 -1.53
N GLU A 122 -13.52 -10.01 -0.52
CA GLU A 122 -12.51 -10.03 0.53
C GLU A 122 -13.14 -10.10 1.92
N GLU A 123 -12.32 -10.38 2.92
CA GLU A 123 -12.70 -10.31 4.32
C GLU A 123 -13.01 -8.87 4.73
N PHE A 124 -14.18 -8.67 5.34
CA PHE A 124 -14.53 -7.39 5.94
C PHE A 124 -14.05 -7.37 7.40
N PHE A 125 -13.33 -6.33 7.77
CA PHE A 125 -12.88 -6.09 9.13
C PHE A 125 -13.76 -5.04 9.82
N PRO A 126 -14.36 -5.35 11.01
CA PRO A 126 -14.90 -4.32 11.88
C PRO A 126 -13.76 -3.43 12.39
N SER A 127 -13.58 -2.29 11.77
CA SER A 127 -12.41 -1.43 11.95
C SER A 127 -12.75 0.01 11.64
N ARG A 128 -11.85 0.90 12.01
CA ARG A 128 -11.78 2.25 11.46
C ARG A 128 -10.46 2.43 10.70
N THR A 129 -10.49 3.20 9.66
CA THR A 129 -9.28 3.66 8.97
C THR A 129 -8.48 4.59 9.88
N LEU A 130 -7.17 4.55 9.81
CA LEU A 130 -6.33 5.52 10.51
C LEU A 130 -6.51 6.91 9.90
N THR A 131 -6.21 7.92 10.70
CA THR A 131 -6.14 9.32 10.27
C THR A 131 -4.68 9.76 10.16
N ARG A 132 -4.48 10.94 9.60
CA ARG A 132 -3.17 11.60 9.56
C ARG A 132 -2.56 11.78 10.96
N GLU A 133 -3.37 12.11 11.95
CA GLU A 133 -2.96 12.28 13.35
C GLU A 133 -2.57 10.94 13.97
N ASP A 134 -3.28 9.87 13.63
CA ASP A 134 -2.97 8.52 14.11
C ASP A 134 -1.55 8.09 13.70
N ILE A 135 -1.14 8.28 12.44
CA ILE A 135 0.20 7.85 11.97
C ILE A 135 1.33 8.65 12.61
N ARG A 136 1.04 9.88 13.04
CA ARG A 136 1.99 10.77 13.74
C ARG A 136 2.09 10.47 15.23
N ASN A 137 1.13 9.76 15.81
CA ASN A 137 1.20 9.34 17.19
C ASN A 137 2.39 8.39 17.40
N PRO A 138 3.30 8.64 18.35
CA PRO A 138 4.55 7.87 18.49
C PRO A 138 4.32 6.37 18.71
N GLU A 139 3.28 5.98 19.44
CA GLU A 139 2.96 4.58 19.72
C GLU A 139 2.36 3.90 18.48
N THR A 140 1.39 4.55 17.81
CA THR A 140 0.82 4.05 16.57
C THR A 140 1.89 3.91 15.49
N SER A 141 2.78 4.88 15.36
CA SER A 141 3.94 4.86 14.46
C SER A 141 4.82 3.62 14.70
N ARG A 142 5.14 3.31 15.98
CA ARG A 142 5.87 2.08 16.34
C ARG A 142 5.09 0.81 15.98
N HIS A 143 3.78 0.79 16.14
CA HIS A 143 2.94 -0.36 15.75
C HIS A 143 2.92 -0.55 14.23
N ILE A 144 2.87 0.53 13.45
CA ILE A 144 2.98 0.47 11.98
C ILE A 144 4.33 -0.15 11.59
N ALA A 145 5.43 0.33 12.19
CA ALA A 145 6.77 -0.20 11.94
C ALA A 145 6.86 -1.71 12.18
N LYS A 146 6.26 -2.21 13.27
CA LYS A 146 6.21 -3.64 13.57
C LYS A 146 5.40 -4.42 12.52
N ARG A 147 4.28 -3.86 12.03
CA ARG A 147 3.48 -4.48 10.97
C ARG A 147 4.24 -4.54 9.64
N LEU A 148 4.99 -3.49 9.30
CA LEU A 148 5.86 -3.51 8.12
C LEU A 148 6.99 -4.55 8.27
N LYS A 149 7.57 -4.69 9.46
CA LYS A 149 8.56 -5.75 9.71
C LYS A 149 7.98 -7.15 9.46
N GLU A 150 6.77 -7.40 10.00
CA GLU A 150 6.07 -8.67 9.77
C GLU A 150 5.76 -8.91 8.29
N LEU A 151 5.44 -7.87 7.53
CA LEU A 151 5.22 -7.97 6.10
C LEU A 151 6.52 -8.30 5.36
N HIS A 152 7.58 -7.54 5.61
CA HIS A 152 8.88 -7.67 4.94
C HIS A 152 9.54 -9.04 5.18
N GLU A 153 9.41 -9.59 6.38
CA GLU A 153 9.98 -10.90 6.71
C GLU A 153 9.01 -12.06 6.47
N GLY A 154 7.70 -11.79 6.58
CA GLY A 154 6.66 -12.82 6.47
C GLY A 154 6.40 -13.29 5.05
N ILE A 155 6.65 -12.45 4.05
CA ILE A 155 6.42 -12.74 2.64
C ILE A 155 7.74 -12.86 1.90
N GLU A 156 8.04 -14.05 1.40
CA GLU A 156 9.23 -14.28 0.59
C GLU A 156 9.06 -13.70 -0.80
N LEU A 157 10.10 -13.01 -1.30
CA LEU A 157 10.15 -12.58 -2.70
C LEU A 157 10.31 -13.78 -3.64
N GLU A 158 9.60 -13.76 -4.75
CA GLU A 158 9.78 -14.71 -5.83
C GLU A 158 11.05 -14.37 -6.63
N ALA A 159 11.69 -15.38 -7.25
CA ALA A 159 12.91 -15.18 -8.02
C ALA A 159 12.76 -14.08 -9.11
N LYS A 160 11.61 -14.06 -9.80
CA LYS A 160 11.30 -13.03 -10.80
C LYS A 160 11.18 -11.60 -10.21
N GLU A 161 10.76 -11.48 -8.94
CA GLU A 161 10.67 -10.19 -8.25
C GLU A 161 12.07 -9.69 -7.90
N ILE A 162 12.94 -10.58 -7.43
CA ILE A 162 14.35 -10.27 -7.13
C ILE A 162 15.11 -9.92 -8.42
N GLU A 163 14.93 -10.70 -9.48
CA GLU A 163 15.60 -10.49 -10.77
C GLU A 163 15.23 -9.14 -11.39
N ARG A 164 13.95 -8.77 -11.31
CA ARG A 164 13.44 -7.46 -11.77
C ARG A 164 14.10 -6.30 -11.03
N GLY A 165 14.44 -6.47 -9.76
CA GLY A 165 14.95 -5.41 -8.89
C GLY A 165 13.84 -4.55 -8.29
N PRO A 166 14.15 -3.34 -7.78
CA PRO A 166 13.19 -2.46 -7.15
C PRO A 166 12.02 -2.11 -8.07
N ILE A 167 10.78 -2.35 -7.59
CA ILE A 167 9.58 -2.10 -8.40
C ILE A 167 9.40 -0.64 -8.76
N VAL A 168 9.91 0.27 -7.94
CA VAL A 168 9.87 1.71 -8.21
C VAL A 168 10.48 2.05 -9.57
N TRP A 169 11.61 1.41 -9.94
CA TRP A 169 12.25 1.64 -11.23
C TRP A 169 11.52 0.94 -12.37
N SER A 170 10.98 -0.25 -12.14
CA SER A 170 10.15 -0.94 -13.13
C SER A 170 8.86 -0.16 -13.45
N ASN A 171 8.23 0.45 -12.43
CA ASN A 171 7.08 1.32 -12.63
C ASN A 171 7.48 2.58 -13.37
N TRP A 172 8.59 3.21 -13.00
CA TRP A 172 9.14 4.37 -13.71
C TRP A 172 9.33 4.05 -15.19
N ASP A 173 10.11 3.02 -15.51
CA ASP A 173 10.41 2.64 -16.89
C ASP A 173 9.14 2.32 -17.70
N LYS A 174 8.15 1.68 -17.08
CA LYS A 174 6.84 1.37 -17.70
C LYS A 174 6.02 2.63 -17.99
N TRP A 175 6.06 3.63 -17.10
CA TRP A 175 5.19 4.79 -17.15
C TRP A 175 5.75 5.93 -18.02
N ILE A 176 7.06 6.07 -18.10
CA ILE A 176 7.74 7.19 -18.78
C ILE A 176 7.31 7.39 -20.24
N PRO A 177 7.14 6.38 -21.10
CA PRO A 177 6.67 6.62 -22.47
C PRO A 177 5.33 7.36 -22.53
N ARG A 178 4.40 7.03 -21.61
CA ARG A 178 3.11 7.70 -21.51
C ARG A 178 3.26 9.12 -20.92
N VAL A 179 4.07 9.27 -19.88
CA VAL A 179 4.33 10.56 -19.25
C VAL A 179 4.92 11.54 -20.27
N ARG A 180 5.91 11.14 -21.08
CA ARG A 180 6.47 11.97 -22.16
C ARG A 180 5.39 12.47 -23.12
N GLY A 181 4.48 11.59 -23.57
CA GLY A 181 3.39 11.97 -24.47
C GLY A 181 2.42 12.98 -23.83
N ILE A 182 2.16 12.86 -22.53
CA ILE A 182 1.32 13.79 -21.77
C ILE A 182 2.06 15.13 -21.61
N MET A 183 3.33 15.10 -21.18
CA MET A 183 4.12 16.30 -20.93
C MET A 183 4.36 17.11 -22.19
N THR A 184 4.59 16.48 -23.34
CA THR A 184 4.68 17.20 -24.64
C THR A 184 3.46 18.06 -24.90
N LYS A 185 2.24 17.57 -24.56
CA LYS A 185 1.00 18.33 -24.72
C LYS A 185 0.87 19.46 -23.68
N ILE A 186 1.25 19.18 -22.44
CA ILE A 186 1.20 20.17 -21.35
C ILE A 186 2.19 21.31 -21.62
N GLU A 187 3.41 21.01 -22.02
CA GLU A 187 4.46 21.98 -22.28
C GLU A 187 4.19 22.83 -23.53
N ALA A 188 3.45 22.29 -24.50
CA ALA A 188 2.96 23.04 -25.65
C ALA A 188 1.78 23.98 -25.31
N SER A 189 1.18 23.86 -24.12
CA SER A 189 0.06 24.68 -23.68
C SER A 189 0.53 25.88 -22.84
N ASP A 190 -0.19 27.01 -22.96
CA ASP A 190 0.10 28.22 -22.13
C ASP A 190 -0.48 28.04 -20.70
N ARG A 191 0.12 27.11 -19.92
CA ARG A 191 -0.35 26.78 -18.58
C ARG A 191 0.09 27.82 -17.55
N LYS A 192 -0.87 28.36 -16.80
CA LYS A 192 -0.59 29.17 -15.61
C LYS A 192 -0.09 28.28 -14.47
N GLY A 193 0.91 28.68 -13.71
CA GLY A 193 1.43 27.96 -12.54
C GLY A 193 2.79 27.30 -12.72
N GLY A 194 3.44 27.55 -13.88
CA GLY A 194 4.80 27.07 -14.16
C GLY A 194 4.90 25.61 -14.60
N PRO A 195 6.11 25.12 -14.89
CA PRO A 195 6.34 23.77 -15.38
C PRO A 195 6.02 22.72 -14.30
N ILE A 196 5.38 21.61 -14.70
CA ILE A 196 4.96 20.52 -13.79
C ILE A 196 6.17 19.87 -13.11
N ALA A 197 7.22 19.60 -13.87
CA ALA A 197 8.46 19.01 -13.33
C ALA A 197 9.42 20.05 -12.69
N GLY A 198 8.95 21.31 -12.53
CA GLY A 198 9.81 22.44 -12.12
C GLY A 198 10.69 22.98 -13.25
N THR A 199 10.85 22.22 -14.31
CA THR A 199 11.61 22.48 -15.53
C THR A 199 10.96 21.73 -16.70
N GLU A 200 11.58 21.76 -17.89
CA GLU A 200 11.20 20.87 -18.98
C GLU A 200 11.33 19.39 -18.56
N TRP A 201 10.40 18.56 -19.00
CA TRP A 201 10.34 17.15 -18.59
C TRP A 201 11.62 16.37 -18.92
N GLU A 202 12.20 16.59 -20.09
CA GLU A 202 13.43 15.91 -20.53
C GLU A 202 14.60 16.15 -19.56
N LYS A 203 14.74 17.38 -19.07
CA LYS A 203 15.75 17.74 -18.05
C LYS A 203 15.46 17.04 -16.72
N PHE A 204 14.21 17.05 -16.27
CA PHE A 204 13.82 16.34 -15.04
C PHE A 204 14.12 14.85 -15.13
N GLU A 205 13.70 14.21 -16.22
CA GLU A 205 13.94 12.78 -16.47
C GLU A 205 15.44 12.45 -16.48
N THR A 206 16.27 13.31 -17.13
CA THR A 206 17.73 13.14 -17.14
C THR A 206 18.30 13.15 -15.73
N VAL A 207 17.81 14.03 -14.85
CA VAL A 207 18.28 14.10 -13.47
C VAL A 207 17.78 12.90 -12.66
N VAL A 208 16.58 12.38 -12.91
CA VAL A 208 16.09 11.13 -12.28
C VAL A 208 16.99 9.95 -12.67
N LEU A 209 17.40 9.84 -13.93
CA LEU A 209 18.32 8.79 -14.39
C LEU A 209 19.71 8.92 -13.76
N LYS A 210 20.25 10.16 -13.66
CA LYS A 210 21.51 10.46 -12.96
C LYS A 210 21.44 10.05 -11.48
N TYR A 211 20.31 10.36 -10.81
CA TYR A 211 20.06 9.96 -9.43
C TYR A 211 19.99 8.43 -9.29
N ARG A 212 19.26 7.74 -10.19
CA ARG A 212 19.17 6.29 -10.18
C ARG A 212 20.55 5.63 -10.29
N GLN A 213 21.38 6.09 -11.21
CA GLN A 213 22.75 5.62 -11.37
C GLN A 213 23.57 5.85 -10.09
N TRP A 214 23.54 7.07 -9.54
CA TRP A 214 24.22 7.41 -8.28
C TRP A 214 23.78 6.49 -7.12
N LEU A 215 22.46 6.21 -7.05
CA LEU A 215 21.90 5.33 -6.04
C LEU A 215 22.39 3.88 -6.20
N GLU A 216 22.42 3.35 -7.42
CA GLU A 216 22.92 2.01 -7.71
C GLU A 216 24.41 1.88 -7.37
N GLU A 217 25.22 2.87 -7.74
CA GLU A 217 26.65 2.92 -7.43
C GLU A 217 26.93 2.88 -5.91
N ARG A 218 26.11 3.56 -5.11
CA ARG A 218 26.18 3.56 -3.65
C ARG A 218 26.03 2.17 -3.03
N TYR A 219 25.27 1.29 -3.66
CA TYR A 219 25.08 -0.10 -3.23
C TYR A 219 26.03 -1.09 -3.92
N GLY A 220 26.99 -0.61 -4.70
CA GLY A 220 27.92 -1.47 -5.46
C GLY A 220 27.29 -2.10 -6.70
N GLY A 221 26.37 -1.37 -7.32
CA GLY A 221 25.67 -1.74 -8.54
C GLY A 221 24.30 -2.40 -8.30
N PRO A 222 23.60 -2.78 -9.38
CA PRO A 222 22.25 -3.34 -9.32
C PRO A 222 22.13 -4.58 -8.40
N GLU A 223 23.11 -5.45 -8.40
CA GLU A 223 23.12 -6.65 -7.54
C GLU A 223 23.24 -6.29 -6.06
N GLY A 224 23.91 -5.18 -5.74
CA GLY A 224 23.97 -4.65 -4.38
C GLY A 224 22.60 -4.18 -3.89
N VAL A 225 21.86 -3.49 -4.75
CA VAL A 225 20.47 -3.06 -4.48
C VAL A 225 19.54 -4.27 -4.32
N LYS A 226 19.66 -5.30 -5.20
CA LYS A 226 18.84 -6.51 -5.12
C LYS A 226 18.99 -7.26 -3.80
N ARG A 227 20.16 -7.20 -3.15
CA ARG A 227 20.39 -7.81 -1.83
C ARG A 227 19.63 -7.13 -0.69
N GLN A 228 19.16 -5.89 -0.89
CA GLN A 228 18.40 -5.13 0.11
C GLN A 228 16.88 -5.31 -0.03
N LEU A 229 16.41 -6.00 -1.08
CA LEU A 229 14.99 -6.10 -1.39
C LEU A 229 14.22 -6.90 -0.34
N VAL A 230 13.09 -6.37 0.04
CA VAL A 230 12.05 -7.01 0.85
C VAL A 230 10.73 -6.98 0.09
N PHE A 231 9.75 -7.75 0.53
CA PHE A 231 8.38 -7.60 0.06
C PHE A 231 7.77 -6.37 0.72
N ALA A 232 7.73 -5.25 0.00
CA ALA A 232 7.25 -3.95 0.48
C ALA A 232 5.81 -3.70 0.03
N HIS A 233 5.05 -2.94 0.83
CA HIS A 233 3.69 -2.51 0.47
C HIS A 233 3.69 -1.39 -0.57
N ASN A 234 4.63 -0.48 -0.47
CA ASN A 234 4.87 0.65 -1.37
C ASN A 234 3.77 1.74 -1.38
N ASP A 235 2.74 1.62 -0.55
CA ASP A 235 1.67 2.61 -0.39
C ASP A 235 1.06 2.56 1.02
N THR A 236 1.90 2.69 2.05
CA THR A 236 1.48 2.66 3.45
C THR A 236 1.00 4.03 3.94
N GLN A 237 0.09 4.65 3.18
CA GLN A 237 -0.65 5.83 3.60
C GLN A 237 -1.65 5.49 4.73
N TYR A 238 -2.11 6.49 5.48
CA TYR A 238 -3.02 6.26 6.61
C TYR A 238 -4.36 5.63 6.20
N GLY A 239 -4.86 5.91 4.97
CA GLY A 239 -6.08 5.30 4.40
C GLY A 239 -5.97 3.80 4.17
N ASN A 240 -4.75 3.26 4.01
CA ASN A 240 -4.47 1.85 3.79
C ASN A 240 -4.14 1.08 5.09
N ILE A 241 -4.35 1.69 6.25
CA ILE A 241 -4.13 1.06 7.55
C ILE A 241 -5.41 1.12 8.37
N LEU A 242 -5.94 -0.05 8.73
CA LEU A 242 -7.13 -0.20 9.54
C LEU A 242 -6.77 -0.49 10.99
N ARG A 243 -7.49 0.12 11.93
CA ARG A 243 -7.46 -0.26 13.35
C ARG A 243 -8.68 -1.10 13.67
N LEU A 244 -8.47 -2.37 14.02
CA LEU A 244 -9.52 -3.32 14.38
C LEU A 244 -10.25 -2.87 15.66
N GLN A 245 -11.56 -3.04 15.68
CA GLN A 245 -12.37 -2.87 16.88
C GLN A 245 -12.35 -4.17 17.68
N ALA A 246 -11.40 -4.29 18.63
CA ALA A 246 -11.27 -5.45 19.47
C ALA A 246 -12.31 -5.44 20.59
N GLY A 247 -13.05 -6.53 20.77
CA GLY A 247 -13.98 -6.70 21.91
C GLY A 247 -13.23 -6.88 23.24
N GLY A 248 -13.86 -6.52 24.37
CA GLY A 248 -13.25 -6.34 25.68
C GLY A 248 -12.44 -7.51 26.30
N LYS A 249 -12.47 -8.73 25.71
CA LYS A 249 -11.64 -9.88 26.12
C LYS A 249 -10.74 -10.39 24.99
N SER A 250 -10.54 -9.59 23.95
CA SER A 250 -9.72 -10.01 22.80
C SER A 250 -8.24 -10.10 23.20
N PRO A 251 -7.51 -11.16 22.77
CA PRO A 251 -6.06 -11.22 22.91
C PRO A 251 -5.33 -10.06 22.23
N LEU A 252 -5.96 -9.36 21.31
CA LEU A 252 -5.42 -8.18 20.64
C LEU A 252 -5.24 -6.98 21.58
N LEU A 253 -5.87 -6.99 22.76
CA LEU A 253 -5.74 -5.96 23.79
C LEU A 253 -4.53 -6.19 24.70
N LEU A 254 -3.82 -7.31 24.57
CA LEU A 254 -2.58 -7.55 25.30
C LEU A 254 -1.46 -6.67 24.72
N PRO A 255 -0.60 -6.06 25.56
CA PRO A 255 0.46 -5.15 25.11
C PRO A 255 1.37 -5.74 24.02
N MET A 256 1.69 -7.03 24.10
CA MET A 256 2.49 -7.73 23.09
C MET A 256 1.80 -7.88 21.72
N ASN A 257 0.47 -7.72 21.67
CA ASN A 257 -0.34 -7.90 20.47
C ASN A 257 -0.96 -6.60 19.95
N GLU A 258 -0.77 -5.48 20.61
CA GLU A 258 -1.43 -4.20 20.24
C GLU A 258 -1.14 -3.80 18.80
N HIS A 259 0.10 -4.00 18.31
CA HIS A 259 0.44 -3.77 16.91
C HIS A 259 -0.41 -4.60 15.94
N LYS A 260 -0.90 -5.79 16.35
CA LYS A 260 -1.77 -6.66 15.54
C LYS A 260 -3.21 -6.15 15.42
N GLN A 261 -3.57 -5.10 16.17
CA GLN A 261 -4.81 -4.36 15.92
C GLN A 261 -4.74 -3.56 14.62
N LEU A 262 -3.54 -3.29 14.11
CA LEU A 262 -3.37 -2.64 12.82
C LEU A 262 -3.31 -3.69 11.71
N VAL A 263 -4.13 -3.48 10.67
CA VAL A 263 -4.17 -4.31 9.47
C VAL A 263 -3.88 -3.43 8.27
N VAL A 264 -2.85 -3.78 7.52
CA VAL A 264 -2.52 -3.11 6.25
C VAL A 264 -3.38 -3.72 5.15
N ILE A 265 -3.94 -2.89 4.29
CA ILE A 265 -4.83 -3.25 3.18
C ILE A 265 -4.36 -2.56 1.90
N ASP A 266 -4.93 -2.95 0.77
CA ASP A 266 -4.69 -2.37 -0.55
C ASP A 266 -3.27 -2.57 -1.09
N PHE A 267 -2.97 -3.81 -1.42
CA PHE A 267 -1.66 -4.28 -1.87
C PHE A 267 -1.42 -4.11 -3.39
N GLU A 268 -2.08 -3.15 -4.04
CA GLU A 268 -2.01 -2.99 -5.50
C GLU A 268 -0.63 -2.53 -6.00
N TYR A 269 0.16 -1.87 -5.15
CA TYR A 269 1.55 -1.47 -5.43
C TYR A 269 2.58 -2.38 -4.76
N ALA A 270 2.14 -3.39 -3.99
CA ALA A 270 3.05 -4.22 -3.22
C ALA A 270 3.96 -5.05 -4.13
N ASN A 271 5.25 -4.96 -3.89
CA ASN A 271 6.29 -5.71 -4.62
C ASN A 271 7.67 -5.47 -3.97
N ALA A 272 8.73 -5.96 -4.61
CA ALA A 272 10.10 -5.82 -4.14
C ALA A 272 10.58 -4.36 -4.14
N ASN A 273 10.98 -3.85 -3.00
CA ASN A 273 11.74 -2.60 -2.83
C ASN A 273 12.63 -2.70 -1.58
N PRO A 274 13.67 -1.87 -1.43
CA PRO A 274 14.41 -1.78 -0.18
C PRO A 274 13.57 -1.20 0.97
N PRO A 275 13.82 -1.57 2.25
CA PRO A 275 13.12 -1.00 3.40
C PRO A 275 13.16 0.52 3.45
N GLY A 276 14.30 1.12 3.07
CA GLY A 276 14.46 2.57 3.04
C GLY A 276 13.49 3.26 2.11
N PHE A 277 13.15 2.67 0.96
CA PHE A 277 12.09 3.18 0.09
C PHE A 277 10.72 3.14 0.76
N GLU A 278 10.36 2.00 1.37
CA GLU A 278 9.08 1.86 2.09
C GLU A 278 8.93 2.90 3.19
N PHE A 279 9.98 3.08 4.01
CA PHE A 279 9.95 4.08 5.08
C PHE A 279 9.88 5.50 4.54
N ALA A 280 10.67 5.83 3.51
CA ALA A 280 10.63 7.13 2.86
C ALA A 280 9.25 7.44 2.31
N ASN A 281 8.62 6.47 1.65
CA ASN A 281 7.26 6.61 1.12
C ASN A 281 6.25 6.82 2.25
N HIS A 282 6.29 5.99 3.32
CA HIS A 282 5.42 6.16 4.48
C HIS A 282 5.59 7.54 5.15
N PHE A 283 6.83 8.02 5.30
CA PHE A 283 7.10 9.33 5.90
C PHE A 283 6.64 10.47 5.01
N CYS A 284 6.68 10.31 3.69
CA CYS A 284 6.09 11.30 2.77
C CYS A 284 4.59 11.45 2.96
N GLU A 285 3.87 10.40 3.37
CA GLU A 285 2.43 10.45 3.61
C GLU A 285 2.06 11.27 4.87
N TRP A 286 3.00 11.54 5.77
CA TRP A 286 2.79 12.48 6.88
C TRP A 286 2.54 13.91 6.38
N MET A 287 3.07 14.26 5.21
CA MET A 287 2.93 15.59 4.60
C MET A 287 1.56 15.80 3.92
N SER A 288 0.78 14.73 3.72
CA SER A 288 -0.49 14.75 3.00
C SER A 288 -1.68 14.70 3.95
N ASN A 289 -2.79 15.36 3.59
CA ASN A 289 -4.05 15.29 4.33
C ASN A 289 -5.22 15.20 3.35
N TYR A 290 -5.58 13.98 2.94
CA TYR A 290 -6.60 13.73 1.93
C TYR A 290 -8.04 14.05 2.38
N HIS A 291 -8.26 14.25 3.69
CA HIS A 291 -9.60 14.50 4.29
C HIS A 291 -9.60 15.75 5.16
N GLY A 292 -8.62 16.62 5.01
CA GLY A 292 -8.49 17.87 5.78
C GLY A 292 -9.26 19.03 5.17
N PRO A 293 -9.13 20.22 5.80
CA PRO A 293 -9.73 21.44 5.29
C PRO A 293 -8.98 22.02 4.08
N ASP A 294 -7.73 21.65 3.88
CA ASP A 294 -6.96 22.05 2.71
C ASP A 294 -7.26 21.11 1.53
N PRO A 295 -7.05 21.55 0.28
CA PRO A 295 -7.20 20.68 -0.88
C PRO A 295 -6.35 19.40 -0.74
N PRO A 296 -6.89 18.21 -1.08
CA PRO A 296 -6.25 16.92 -0.79
C PRO A 296 -4.92 16.69 -1.51
N HIS A 297 -4.65 17.45 -2.57
CA HIS A 297 -3.39 17.39 -3.35
C HIS A 297 -2.26 18.27 -2.76
N VAL A 298 -2.50 19.01 -1.69
CA VAL A 298 -1.49 19.88 -1.06
C VAL A 298 -0.54 19.06 -0.21
N ILE A 299 0.77 19.25 -0.42
CA ILE A 299 1.85 18.62 0.35
C ILE A 299 2.50 19.67 1.26
N LYS A 300 2.50 19.41 2.57
CA LYS A 300 3.10 20.27 3.59
C LYS A 300 4.43 19.70 4.06
N GLU A 301 5.54 20.15 3.49
CA GLU A 301 6.90 19.67 3.77
C GLU A 301 7.30 19.74 5.24
N ASN A 302 6.82 20.76 5.97
CA ASN A 302 7.07 20.93 7.41
C ASN A 302 6.44 19.83 8.28
N ASP A 303 5.55 19.04 7.70
CA ASP A 303 4.87 17.93 8.37
C ASP A 303 5.61 16.59 8.22
N TYR A 304 6.72 16.56 7.49
CA TYR A 304 7.59 15.38 7.43
C TYR A 304 8.14 15.05 8.83
N PRO A 305 8.22 13.75 9.22
CA PRO A 305 8.71 13.40 10.54
C PRO A 305 10.16 13.89 10.76
N ASN A 306 10.41 14.47 11.91
CA ASN A 306 11.77 14.84 12.32
C ASN A 306 12.62 13.59 12.60
N LEU A 307 13.93 13.79 12.80
CA LEU A 307 14.86 12.69 12.99
C LEU A 307 14.50 11.79 14.18
N GLU A 308 14.01 12.35 15.28
CA GLU A 308 13.61 11.58 16.47
C GLU A 308 12.40 10.67 16.15
N GLN A 309 11.39 11.21 15.45
CA GLN A 309 10.22 10.44 15.01
C GLN A 309 10.60 9.32 14.04
N GLN A 310 11.49 9.59 13.08
CA GLN A 310 12.02 8.58 12.16
C GLN A 310 12.75 7.49 12.92
N ARG A 311 13.64 7.86 13.87
CA ARG A 311 14.38 6.89 14.69
C ARG A 311 13.46 6.07 15.59
N ASN A 312 12.40 6.66 16.15
CA ASN A 312 11.40 5.94 16.94
C ASN A 312 10.70 4.84 16.10
N PHE A 313 10.30 5.17 14.87
CA PHE A 313 9.70 4.22 13.93
C PHE A 313 10.69 3.12 13.55
N ILE A 314 11.86 3.48 13.06
CA ILE A 314 12.88 2.55 12.55
C ILE A 314 13.40 1.65 13.67
N ARG A 315 13.61 2.17 14.89
CA ARG A 315 14.00 1.35 16.05
C ARG A 315 12.94 0.29 16.35
N ALA A 316 11.65 0.65 16.35
CA ALA A 316 10.58 -0.31 16.57
C ALA A 316 10.53 -1.40 15.48
N TYR A 317 10.88 -1.06 14.24
CA TYR A 317 11.04 -2.01 13.15
C TYR A 317 12.25 -2.95 13.37
N VAL A 318 13.41 -2.41 13.72
CA VAL A 318 14.65 -3.20 13.92
C VAL A 318 14.53 -4.14 15.13
N GLU A 319 13.93 -3.69 16.22
CA GLU A 319 13.74 -4.48 17.44
C GLU A 319 12.62 -5.53 17.32
N HIS A 320 11.74 -5.41 16.32
CA HIS A 320 10.62 -6.33 16.18
C HIS A 320 11.02 -7.62 15.46
N HIS A 321 11.05 -8.73 16.23
CA HIS A 321 11.33 -10.06 15.70
C HIS A 321 10.04 -10.89 15.61
N LEU A 322 9.87 -11.62 14.51
CA LEU A 322 8.77 -12.57 14.35
C LEU A 322 8.95 -13.72 15.35
N MET A 323 8.14 -13.72 16.40
CA MET A 323 8.09 -14.83 17.34
C MET A 323 7.62 -16.10 16.60
N GLY A 324 8.52 -17.06 16.40
CA GLY A 324 8.21 -18.38 15.85
C GLY A 324 8.55 -18.62 14.39
N ALA A 325 9.03 -17.65 13.64
CA ALA A 325 9.65 -17.93 12.34
C ALA A 325 11.07 -18.48 12.59
N TYR A 326 11.21 -19.78 12.56
CA TYR A 326 12.51 -20.40 12.30
C TYR A 326 12.93 -20.05 10.87
N SER A 327 13.40 -18.83 10.66
CA SER A 327 14.03 -18.48 9.41
C SER A 327 15.36 -19.22 9.32
N THR A 328 15.43 -20.19 8.46
CA THR A 328 16.70 -20.81 8.01
C THR A 328 17.48 -19.87 7.10
N LYS A 329 17.01 -18.64 6.91
CA LYS A 329 17.67 -17.66 6.06
C LYS A 329 18.79 -17.00 6.85
N THR A 330 20.00 -17.16 6.38
CA THR A 330 21.14 -16.30 6.69
C THR A 330 20.67 -14.85 6.48
N PRO A 331 20.87 -13.94 7.47
CA PRO A 331 20.62 -12.51 7.27
C PRO A 331 21.31 -12.05 5.99
N PRO A 332 20.73 -11.11 5.23
CA PRO A 332 21.43 -10.59 4.07
C PRO A 332 22.82 -10.14 4.48
N ALA A 333 23.82 -10.53 3.69
CA ALA A 333 25.26 -10.43 3.99
C ALA A 333 25.80 -9.00 4.22
N SER A 334 24.89 -8.02 4.40
CA SER A 334 25.20 -6.61 4.60
C SER A 334 25.72 -6.26 6.00
N ASN A 335 25.53 -7.14 6.99
CA ASN A 335 26.08 -6.90 8.33
C ASN A 335 26.46 -8.22 9.02
N PRO A 336 27.72 -8.68 8.90
CA PRO A 336 28.20 -9.91 9.53
C PRO A 336 28.11 -9.87 11.07
N ASP A 337 28.03 -8.68 11.68
CA ASP A 337 27.94 -8.52 13.14
C ASP A 337 26.56 -8.90 13.69
N LEU A 338 25.49 -8.92 12.84
CA LEU A 338 24.15 -9.36 13.23
C LEU A 338 23.99 -10.88 13.26
N VAL A 339 24.87 -11.62 12.59
CA VAL A 339 24.79 -13.08 12.47
C VAL A 339 25.09 -13.80 13.79
N ASN A 340 25.85 -13.16 14.69
CA ASN A 340 26.33 -13.78 15.93
C ASN A 340 25.56 -13.37 17.18
N LEU A 341 24.58 -12.46 17.06
CA LEU A 341 23.76 -12.06 18.20
C LEU A 341 22.41 -12.77 18.13
N ASP A 342 22.16 -13.69 19.06
CA ASP A 342 20.81 -14.22 19.29
C ASP A 342 19.93 -13.12 19.89
N VAL A 343 19.32 -12.32 18.98
CA VAL A 343 18.51 -11.14 19.34
C VAL A 343 17.18 -11.54 20.00
N ARG A 344 16.95 -12.84 20.24
CA ARG A 344 15.67 -13.37 20.74
C ARG A 344 15.46 -13.23 22.25
N GLY A 345 16.42 -12.61 22.98
CA GLY A 345 16.25 -12.39 24.42
C GLY A 345 16.13 -13.66 25.28
N VAL A 346 16.31 -14.83 24.67
CA VAL A 346 16.45 -16.11 25.37
C VAL A 346 17.95 -16.33 25.47
N PRO A 347 18.53 -16.46 26.67
CA PRO A 347 19.91 -16.84 26.78
C PRO A 347 20.12 -18.12 25.99
N SER A 348 20.94 -18.09 24.93
CA SER A 348 21.38 -19.32 24.30
C SER A 348 22.14 -20.10 25.37
N PHE A 349 21.56 -21.21 25.81
CA PHE A 349 22.30 -22.16 26.62
C PHE A 349 23.42 -22.71 25.74
N ASN A 350 24.60 -22.11 25.85
CA ASN A 350 25.79 -22.61 25.22
C ASN A 350 26.18 -23.87 25.93
N LEU A 351 25.87 -25.03 25.35
CA LEU A 351 26.28 -26.35 25.87
C LEU A 351 27.78 -26.56 25.82
N ASP A 352 28.52 -25.67 25.19
CA ASP A 352 29.98 -25.69 25.18
C ASP A 352 30.55 -24.79 26.28
N ALA A 353 30.78 -25.39 27.43
CA ALA A 353 31.27 -24.75 28.67
C ALA A 353 32.65 -24.10 28.56
N ARG A 354 33.20 -23.92 27.36
CA ARG A 354 34.55 -23.39 27.13
C ARG A 354 34.61 -21.89 26.80
N THR A 355 33.48 -21.27 26.52
CA THR A 355 33.44 -19.81 26.30
C THR A 355 32.83 -19.14 27.51
N PRO A 356 33.55 -18.20 28.20
CA PRO A 356 32.99 -17.47 29.31
C PRO A 356 31.73 -16.73 28.85
N ALA A 357 30.58 -16.96 29.50
CA ALA A 357 29.35 -16.18 29.23
C ALA A 357 29.68 -14.70 29.54
N MET A 358 29.41 -13.83 28.57
CA MET A 358 29.53 -12.39 28.82
C MET A 358 28.52 -12.00 29.93
N PRO A 359 28.88 -11.07 30.83
CA PRO A 359 27.92 -10.56 31.80
C PRO A 359 26.69 -9.99 31.08
N TYR A 360 25.49 -10.29 31.55
CA TYR A 360 24.22 -9.88 30.96
C TYR A 360 24.15 -8.39 30.54
N LYS A 361 24.78 -7.51 31.36
CA LYS A 361 24.87 -6.08 31.04
C LYS A 361 25.74 -5.78 29.82
N GLU A 362 26.78 -6.54 29.57
CA GLU A 362 27.66 -6.37 28.42
C GLU A 362 27.00 -6.87 27.15
N GLU A 363 26.28 -7.99 27.23
CA GLU A 363 25.47 -8.50 26.12
C GLU A 363 24.36 -7.52 25.72
N GLU A 364 23.65 -6.94 26.68
CA GLU A 364 22.61 -5.94 26.44
C GLU A 364 23.19 -4.67 25.80
N VAL A 365 24.31 -4.18 26.26
CA VAL A 365 25.03 -3.03 25.69
C VAL A 365 25.48 -3.35 24.25
N ALA A 366 26.04 -4.54 24.03
CA ALA A 366 26.45 -4.97 22.68
C ALA A 366 25.23 -5.05 21.72
N ARG A 367 24.10 -5.63 22.16
CA ARG A 367 22.87 -5.69 21.43
C ARG A 367 22.35 -4.30 21.07
N GLN A 368 22.31 -3.37 22.03
CA GLN A 368 21.87 -2.00 21.80
C GLN A 368 22.75 -1.28 20.76
N ARG A 369 24.06 -1.48 20.79
CA ARG A 369 24.97 -0.91 19.78
C ARG A 369 24.67 -1.41 18.38
N VAL A 370 24.36 -2.69 18.23
CA VAL A 370 24.00 -3.27 16.94
C VAL A 370 22.66 -2.70 16.45
N VAL A 371 21.66 -2.59 17.33
CA VAL A 371 20.38 -1.97 17.01
C VAL A 371 20.59 -0.52 16.56
N GLU A 372 21.37 0.29 17.31
CA GLU A 372 21.62 1.69 16.94
C GLU A 372 22.31 1.81 15.57
N LYS A 373 23.34 0.98 15.31
CA LYS A 373 24.03 0.97 14.01
C LYS A 373 23.07 0.66 12.86
N GLU A 374 22.15 -0.30 13.05
CA GLU A 374 21.16 -0.63 12.04
C GLU A 374 20.09 0.45 11.88
N VAL A 375 19.69 1.10 12.98
CA VAL A 375 18.80 2.27 12.94
C VAL A 375 19.45 3.41 12.15
N ASP A 376 20.72 3.72 12.41
CA ASP A 376 21.45 4.76 11.67
C ASP A 376 21.54 4.46 10.19
N ARG A 377 21.86 3.20 9.84
CA ARG A 377 21.90 2.74 8.45
C ARG A 377 20.56 2.90 7.74
N LEU A 378 19.46 2.51 8.39
CA LEU A 378 18.12 2.60 7.79
C LEU A 378 17.59 4.05 7.72
N VAL A 379 17.98 4.92 8.67
CA VAL A 379 17.69 6.35 8.57
C VAL A 379 18.38 6.96 7.35
N GLU A 380 19.66 6.65 7.14
CA GLU A 380 20.40 7.11 5.96
C GLU A 380 19.81 6.53 4.67
N GLU A 381 19.46 5.24 4.67
CA GLU A 381 18.81 4.59 3.53
C GLU A 381 17.45 5.24 3.20
N THR A 382 16.66 5.59 4.22
CA THR A 382 15.40 6.32 4.04
C THR A 382 15.62 7.67 3.34
N LEU A 383 16.64 8.41 3.75
CA LEU A 383 16.99 9.68 3.12
C LEU A 383 17.31 9.51 1.63
N VAL A 384 18.18 8.55 1.31
CA VAL A 384 18.63 8.40 -0.08
C VAL A 384 17.56 7.81 -1.01
N TRP A 385 16.59 7.04 -0.50
CA TRP A 385 15.49 6.49 -1.28
C TRP A 385 14.27 7.42 -1.41
N ARG A 386 14.18 8.50 -0.62
CA ARG A 386 13.04 9.41 -0.64
C ARG A 386 12.82 10.04 -2.02
N SER A 387 13.89 10.38 -2.69
CA SER A 387 13.82 10.96 -4.05
C SER A 387 13.18 10.01 -5.06
N ALA A 388 13.40 8.70 -4.92
CA ALA A 388 12.75 7.69 -5.77
C ALA A 388 11.22 7.69 -5.56
N ALA A 389 10.75 7.85 -4.32
CA ALA A 389 9.32 7.98 -4.03
C ALA A 389 8.75 9.26 -4.66
N HIS A 390 9.46 10.39 -4.55
CA HIS A 390 9.01 11.63 -5.17
C HIS A 390 8.93 11.53 -6.70
N ALA A 391 9.95 10.96 -7.35
CA ALA A 391 9.96 10.77 -8.80
C ALA A 391 8.80 9.86 -9.26
N MET A 392 8.60 8.73 -8.56
CA MET A 392 7.52 7.77 -8.88
C MET A 392 6.14 8.43 -8.78
N TRP A 393 5.84 9.12 -7.67
CA TRP A 393 4.54 9.74 -7.47
C TRP A 393 4.32 10.98 -8.33
N CYS A 394 5.39 11.69 -8.74
CA CYS A 394 5.31 12.72 -9.77
C CYS A 394 4.82 12.14 -11.11
N ALA A 395 5.45 11.06 -11.58
CA ALA A 395 5.07 10.39 -12.81
C ALA A 395 3.65 9.80 -12.74
N TRP A 396 3.28 9.22 -11.61
CA TRP A 396 1.94 8.69 -11.34
C TRP A 396 0.87 9.78 -11.46
N GLY A 397 1.07 10.94 -10.82
CA GLY A 397 0.10 12.03 -10.86
C GLY A 397 -0.07 12.59 -12.28
N ILE A 398 1.00 12.69 -13.09
CA ILE A 398 0.90 13.09 -14.48
C ILE A 398 0.03 12.11 -15.28
N ILE A 399 0.16 10.79 -15.05
CA ILE A 399 -0.67 9.79 -15.73
C ILE A 399 -2.13 9.87 -15.32
N GLN A 400 -2.41 10.19 -14.06
CA GLN A 400 -3.77 10.31 -13.53
C GLN A 400 -4.47 11.60 -13.97
N ALA A 401 -3.71 12.61 -14.37
CA ALA A 401 -4.29 13.86 -14.82
C ALA A 401 -5.16 13.63 -16.07
N LYS A 402 -6.44 13.95 -15.95
CA LYS A 402 -7.39 13.93 -17.07
C LYS A 402 -7.07 15.14 -17.95
N LEU A 403 -6.28 14.95 -19.00
CA LEU A 403 -6.24 15.91 -20.09
C LEU A 403 -7.54 15.67 -20.90
N ASN A 404 -8.36 16.70 -21.06
CA ASN A 404 -9.55 16.60 -21.91
C ASN A 404 -9.13 16.08 -23.29
N PRO A 405 -9.56 14.86 -23.70
CA PRO A 405 -9.18 14.32 -24.99
C PRO A 405 -9.77 15.21 -26.07
N THR A 406 -8.94 15.64 -27.01
CA THR A 406 -9.42 16.30 -28.22
C THR A 406 -10.37 15.34 -28.96
N GLY A 407 -11.43 15.84 -29.59
CA GLY A 407 -12.47 14.99 -30.25
C GLY A 407 -11.91 13.92 -31.18
N ALA A 408 -10.73 14.14 -31.79
CA ALA A 408 -10.00 13.16 -32.60
C ALA A 408 -9.45 11.97 -31.81
N GLU A 409 -9.07 12.16 -30.55
CA GLU A 409 -8.56 11.08 -29.67
C GLU A 409 -9.69 10.20 -29.14
N GLN A 410 -10.87 10.75 -28.92
CA GLN A 410 -12.07 9.96 -28.58
C GLN A 410 -12.47 9.02 -29.74
N GLU A 411 -12.35 9.44 -30.98
CA GLU A 411 -12.60 8.60 -32.16
C GLU A 411 -11.52 7.51 -32.34
N HIS A 412 -10.27 7.84 -32.07
CA HIS A 412 -9.13 6.90 -32.18
C HIS A 412 -9.17 5.82 -31.09
N LEU A 413 -9.58 6.18 -29.87
CA LEU A 413 -9.78 5.23 -28.77
C LEU A 413 -10.95 4.28 -29.02
N LYS A 414 -12.03 4.77 -29.64
CA LYS A 414 -13.15 3.94 -30.07
C LYS A 414 -12.79 2.98 -31.23
N LYS A 415 -11.90 3.39 -32.13
CA LYS A 415 -11.48 2.59 -33.29
C LYS A 415 -10.43 1.50 -32.99
N ASN A 416 -9.57 1.71 -32.02
CA ASN A 416 -8.39 0.85 -31.79
C ASN A 416 -8.50 -0.05 -30.55
N ASN A 417 -9.67 -0.13 -29.89
CA ASN A 417 -9.93 -1.10 -28.84
C ASN A 417 -11.00 -2.11 -29.32
N PRO A 418 -10.60 -3.21 -29.99
CA PRO A 418 -11.55 -4.23 -30.47
C PRO A 418 -12.26 -4.98 -29.33
N ASP A 419 -11.78 -4.85 -28.09
CA ASP A 419 -12.35 -5.45 -26.88
C ASP A 419 -13.36 -4.53 -26.16
N TYR A 420 -13.65 -3.34 -26.71
CA TYR A 420 -14.77 -2.53 -26.24
C TYR A 420 -16.10 -3.15 -26.68
N LYS A 421 -16.34 -4.37 -26.22
CA LYS A 421 -17.68 -4.94 -26.19
C LYS A 421 -18.45 -4.21 -25.11
N GLU A 422 -19.45 -3.50 -25.52
CA GLU A 422 -20.53 -2.99 -24.69
C GLU A 422 -20.91 -4.11 -23.70
N SER A 423 -20.54 -3.94 -22.41
CA SER A 423 -20.76 -4.97 -21.40
C SER A 423 -22.25 -5.31 -21.39
N THR A 424 -22.56 -6.59 -21.31
CA THR A 424 -23.92 -7.16 -21.15
C THR A 424 -24.55 -6.80 -19.77
N LEU A 425 -24.21 -5.66 -19.23
CA LEU A 425 -24.86 -5.10 -18.04
C LEU A 425 -26.27 -4.58 -18.47
N SER A 426 -27.27 -4.88 -17.64
CA SER A 426 -28.58 -4.31 -17.78
C SER A 426 -28.54 -2.78 -17.81
N GLU A 427 -29.49 -2.12 -18.48
CA GLU A 427 -29.58 -0.65 -18.52
C GLU A 427 -29.60 -0.01 -17.11
N GLU A 428 -30.17 -0.71 -16.12
CA GLU A 428 -30.16 -0.27 -14.71
C GLU A 428 -28.77 -0.34 -14.07
N ALA A 429 -27.95 -1.34 -14.42
CA ALA A 429 -26.57 -1.44 -13.98
C ALA A 429 -25.68 -0.40 -14.68
N LYS A 430 -25.99 -0.06 -15.95
CA LYS A 430 -25.35 1.05 -16.67
C LYS A 430 -25.74 2.41 -16.06
N ASN A 431 -27.00 2.59 -15.70
CA ASN A 431 -27.46 3.81 -15.03
C ASN A 431 -26.91 3.93 -13.59
N ALA A 432 -26.80 2.83 -12.85
CA ALA A 432 -26.13 2.82 -11.55
C ALA A 432 -24.64 3.10 -11.69
N ALA A 433 -23.97 2.60 -12.73
CA ALA A 433 -22.59 2.92 -13.04
C ALA A 433 -22.44 4.40 -13.47
N LYS A 434 -23.40 4.94 -14.21
CA LYS A 434 -23.43 6.35 -14.61
C LYS A 434 -23.74 7.29 -13.45
N ASP A 435 -24.67 6.97 -12.56
CA ASP A 435 -24.89 7.68 -11.29
C ASP A 435 -23.67 7.62 -10.37
N MET A 436 -22.89 6.53 -10.46
CA MET A 436 -21.59 6.38 -9.78
C MET A 436 -20.50 7.25 -10.45
N GLU A 437 -20.53 7.36 -11.76
CA GLU A 437 -19.60 8.18 -12.56
C GLU A 437 -19.89 9.67 -12.36
N ASP A 438 -21.14 10.07 -12.31
CA ASP A 438 -21.56 11.46 -12.03
C ASP A 438 -21.20 11.89 -10.57
N ARG A 439 -21.37 11.02 -9.58
CA ARG A 439 -20.91 11.27 -8.20
C ARG A 439 -19.38 11.19 -8.04
N ARG A 440 -18.73 10.38 -8.87
CA ARG A 440 -17.27 10.27 -8.93
C ARG A 440 -16.64 11.52 -9.54
N SER A 441 -17.33 12.20 -10.48
CA SER A 441 -16.86 13.46 -11.05
C SER A 441 -16.80 14.57 -10.02
N GLU A 442 -17.70 14.61 -9.03
CA GLU A 442 -17.68 15.63 -7.96
C GLU A 442 -16.50 15.45 -6.99
N ASP A 443 -16.16 14.21 -6.60
CA ASP A 443 -15.03 13.90 -5.69
C ASP A 443 -13.67 13.92 -6.41
N GLU A 444 -13.61 13.56 -7.72
CA GLU A 444 -12.38 13.53 -8.51
C GLU A 444 -11.99 14.92 -9.07
N ASP A 445 -12.96 15.83 -9.24
CA ASP A 445 -12.68 17.22 -9.66
C ASP A 445 -11.97 18.03 -8.56
N GLU A 446 -11.95 17.52 -7.31
CA GLU A 446 -11.30 18.17 -6.19
C GLU A 446 -9.77 17.91 -6.12
N PHE A 447 -9.25 16.81 -6.71
CA PHE A 447 -7.83 16.47 -6.64
C PHE A 447 -7.05 16.94 -7.88
N ASP A 448 -6.25 17.99 -7.74
CA ASP A 448 -5.36 18.46 -8.81
C ASP A 448 -4.08 17.62 -8.91
N TYR A 449 -4.13 16.59 -9.76
CA TYR A 449 -3.01 15.68 -10.02
C TYR A 449 -1.78 16.35 -10.59
N LEU A 450 -1.93 17.40 -11.41
CA LEU A 450 -0.80 18.11 -11.98
C LEU A 450 -0.11 19.01 -10.94
N TYR A 451 -0.87 19.65 -10.08
CA TYR A 451 -0.31 20.41 -8.97
C TYR A 451 0.38 19.49 -7.96
N TYR A 452 -0.24 18.33 -7.63
CA TYR A 452 0.40 17.30 -6.82
C TYR A 452 1.73 16.85 -7.41
N SER A 453 1.77 16.57 -8.73
CA SER A 453 3.00 16.18 -9.44
C SER A 453 4.08 17.25 -9.35
N GLN A 454 3.70 18.53 -9.50
CA GLN A 454 4.63 19.66 -9.38
C GLN A 454 5.24 19.73 -7.97
N GLN A 455 4.44 19.55 -6.93
CA GLN A 455 4.95 19.53 -5.56
C GLN A 455 5.92 18.37 -5.32
N ARG A 456 5.61 17.17 -5.84
CA ARG A 456 6.51 16.00 -5.78
C ARG A 456 7.83 16.28 -6.55
N ALA A 457 7.75 16.90 -7.70
CA ALA A 457 8.95 17.29 -8.46
C ALA A 457 9.81 18.34 -7.70
N LEU A 458 9.20 19.34 -7.08
CA LEU A 458 9.93 20.35 -6.30
C LEU A 458 10.61 19.74 -5.05
N LEU A 459 9.99 18.75 -4.41
CA LEU A 459 10.61 17.97 -3.32
C LEU A 459 11.78 17.12 -3.84
N PHE A 460 11.63 16.47 -5.01
CA PHE A 460 12.72 15.75 -5.66
C PHE A 460 13.92 16.67 -5.91
N TRP A 461 13.71 17.87 -6.47
CA TRP A 461 14.79 18.84 -6.68
C TRP A 461 15.46 19.27 -5.38
N GLY A 462 14.67 19.44 -4.31
CA GLY A 462 15.21 19.74 -2.98
C GLY A 462 16.17 18.67 -2.49
N ASP A 463 15.81 17.41 -2.70
CA ASP A 463 16.65 16.26 -2.35
C ASP A 463 17.89 16.15 -3.25
N MET A 464 17.77 16.43 -4.56
CA MET A 464 18.92 16.43 -5.48
C MET A 464 20.00 17.44 -5.07
N LEU A 465 19.60 18.62 -4.63
CA LEU A 465 20.51 19.63 -4.09
C LEU A 465 21.10 19.18 -2.75
N LYS A 466 20.29 18.61 -1.85
CA LYS A 466 20.73 18.12 -0.53
C LYS A 466 21.73 16.98 -0.64
N LEU A 467 21.52 16.06 -1.59
CA LEU A 467 22.42 14.93 -1.86
C LEU A 467 23.66 15.31 -2.70
N GLY A 468 23.73 16.55 -3.19
CA GLY A 468 24.84 17.03 -4.02
C GLY A 468 24.91 16.40 -5.42
N ILE A 469 23.78 15.85 -5.91
CA ILE A 469 23.68 15.23 -7.23
C ILE A 469 23.61 16.29 -8.32
N VAL A 470 22.97 17.42 -8.02
CA VAL A 470 22.97 18.62 -8.84
C VAL A 470 23.47 19.82 -8.03
N LYS A 471 24.05 20.81 -8.73
CA LYS A 471 24.44 22.07 -8.12
C LYS A 471 23.37 23.13 -8.37
N PRO A 472 23.28 24.18 -7.54
CA PRO A 472 22.32 25.26 -7.75
C PRO A 472 22.37 25.89 -9.15
N GLU A 473 23.57 25.97 -9.76
CA GLU A 473 23.77 26.55 -11.10
C GLU A 473 23.19 25.68 -12.23
N GLU A 474 22.93 24.38 -11.95
CA GLU A 474 22.35 23.45 -12.90
C GLU A 474 20.82 23.44 -12.84
N VAL A 475 20.22 24.14 -11.86
CA VAL A 475 18.78 24.10 -11.56
C VAL A 475 18.12 25.40 -12.07
N ASP A 476 16.93 25.25 -12.67
CA ASP A 476 16.20 26.39 -13.24
C ASP A 476 15.69 27.34 -12.16
N GLY A 477 15.61 28.63 -12.52
CA GLY A 477 15.17 29.69 -11.60
C GLY A 477 13.78 29.45 -11.02
N PHE A 478 12.85 28.83 -11.78
CA PHE A 478 11.55 28.47 -11.26
C PHE A 478 11.66 27.47 -10.08
N VAL A 479 12.49 26.43 -10.21
CA VAL A 479 12.73 25.46 -9.13
C VAL A 479 13.33 26.15 -7.93
N LEU A 480 14.38 26.95 -8.10
CA LEU A 480 15.06 27.62 -6.97
C LEU A 480 14.12 28.54 -6.19
N ASN A 481 13.18 29.21 -6.87
CA ASN A 481 12.23 30.15 -6.28
C ASN A 481 11.05 29.44 -5.58
N ASN A 482 10.75 28.18 -5.96
CA ASN A 482 9.61 27.40 -5.44
C ASN A 482 10.05 26.10 -4.74
N LEU A 483 11.33 26.00 -4.40
CA LEU A 483 11.94 24.81 -3.86
C LEU A 483 11.26 24.35 -2.56
N LYS A 484 10.85 23.10 -2.53
CA LYS A 484 10.37 22.44 -1.31
C LYS A 484 11.53 21.64 -0.69
N LYS A 485 11.76 21.88 0.61
CA LYS A 485 12.85 21.21 1.36
C LYS A 485 12.27 20.55 2.58
N VAL A 486 12.67 19.32 2.79
CA VAL A 486 12.43 18.61 4.04
C VAL A 486 13.63 18.81 4.95
N GLU A 487 13.38 19.44 6.10
CA GLU A 487 14.40 19.67 7.14
C GLU A 487 14.26 18.62 8.25
N TYR A 488 15.40 18.00 8.62
CA TYR A 488 15.55 17.14 9.81
C TYR A 488 17.01 17.04 10.22
#